data_11c59d203bba2c7fb09c3d915ad5ad79
#
_entry.id   11c59d203bba2c7fb09c3d915ad5ad79
#
_cell.length_a   1.000
_cell.length_b   1.000
_cell.length_c   1.000
_cell.angle_alpha   90.00
_cell.angle_beta   90.00
_cell.angle_gamma   90.00
#
_symmetry.space_group_name_H-M   'P 1'
#
loop_
_entity.id
_entity.type
_entity.pdbx_description
1 polymer ?
#
loop_
_entity_poly.entity_id
_entity_poly.type
_entity_poly.pdbx_seq_one_letter_code
_entity_poly.pdbx_strand_id
1 'polypeptide(L)'
;LIPKSKAADVFAEMNSSMQSYLVKIFTEDELKDLLNELFLDDTVDLLEDLPANLVTRILENVDSEKRNRINQLLNYPEDSAGSVMTTEYVDLRKHTTVQEALAHIKQTGIHKETIYTCYILENRRLLGIVTAKDLMTMDDDLTMEELMETEIISVSTHTDQEEVGRLFSKYGLL
;
A
#
# COMPACT_ATOMS: atom_id res chain seq x y z
N LEU A 1 -14.56 -21.42 -7.90
CA LEU A 1 -13.23 -21.13 -7.38
C LEU A 1 -13.16 -19.61 -7.16
N ILE A 2 -12.78 -19.19 -5.97
CA ILE A 2 -12.56 -17.77 -5.64
C ILE A 2 -11.21 -17.37 -6.28
N PRO A 3 -11.10 -16.20 -6.96
CA PRO A 3 -9.82 -15.69 -7.42
C PRO A 3 -8.82 -15.54 -6.26
N LYS A 4 -7.52 -15.78 -6.50
CA LYS A 4 -6.49 -15.75 -5.45
C LYS A 4 -6.42 -14.39 -4.76
N SER A 5 -6.49 -13.27 -5.50
CA SER A 5 -6.53 -11.92 -4.94
C SER A 5 -7.68 -11.76 -3.95
N LYS A 6 -8.91 -12.17 -4.33
CA LYS A 6 -10.05 -12.11 -3.42
C LYS A 6 -9.94 -13.01 -2.20
N ALA A 7 -9.20 -14.11 -2.31
CA ALA A 7 -8.91 -14.96 -1.16
C ALA A 7 -7.91 -14.29 -0.21
N ALA A 8 -6.97 -13.54 -0.73
CA ALA A 8 -6.03 -12.73 0.05
C ALA A 8 -6.76 -11.58 0.78
N ASP A 9 -7.64 -10.83 0.09
CA ASP A 9 -8.47 -9.79 0.71
C ASP A 9 -9.29 -10.34 1.89
N VAL A 10 -9.94 -11.50 1.68
CA VAL A 10 -10.71 -12.16 2.76
C VAL A 10 -9.82 -12.62 3.90
N PHE A 11 -8.61 -13.10 3.60
CA PHE A 11 -7.66 -13.52 4.63
C PHE A 11 -7.17 -12.33 5.46
N ALA A 12 -6.88 -11.19 4.84
CA ALA A 12 -6.46 -9.96 5.52
C ALA A 12 -7.50 -9.50 6.57
N GLU A 13 -8.78 -9.59 6.23
CA GLU A 13 -9.90 -9.22 7.11
C GLU A 13 -10.24 -10.25 8.22
N MET A 14 -9.55 -11.39 8.26
CA MET A 14 -9.75 -12.38 9.33
C MET A 14 -9.09 -11.93 10.64
N ASN A 15 -9.65 -12.37 11.78
CA ASN A 15 -8.97 -12.16 13.05
C ASN A 15 -7.67 -12.98 13.15
N SER A 16 -6.71 -12.48 13.96
CA SER A 16 -5.37 -13.06 14.12
C SER A 16 -5.37 -14.55 14.48
N SER A 17 -6.38 -15.03 15.25
CA SER A 17 -6.50 -16.45 15.61
C SER A 17 -6.77 -17.33 14.39
N MET A 18 -7.64 -16.87 13.48
CA MET A 18 -7.96 -17.59 12.24
C MET A 18 -6.78 -17.52 11.27
N GLN A 19 -6.17 -16.36 11.10
CA GLN A 19 -4.95 -16.19 10.28
C GLN A 19 -3.83 -17.11 10.76
N SER A 20 -3.54 -17.12 12.07
CA SER A 20 -2.55 -18.00 12.70
C SER A 20 -2.85 -19.48 12.47
N TYR A 21 -4.12 -19.89 12.53
CA TYR A 21 -4.53 -21.26 12.25
C TYR A 21 -4.31 -21.61 10.78
N LEU A 22 -4.73 -20.77 9.84
CA LEU A 22 -4.57 -21.00 8.40
C LEU A 22 -3.09 -21.04 7.99
N VAL A 23 -2.26 -20.13 8.51
CA VAL A 23 -0.80 -20.16 8.26
C VAL A 23 -0.17 -21.49 8.71
N LYS A 24 -0.69 -22.13 9.77
CA LYS A 24 -0.17 -23.43 10.24
C LYS A 24 -0.53 -24.59 9.32
N ILE A 25 -1.71 -24.55 8.70
CA ILE A 25 -2.23 -25.70 7.92
C ILE A 25 -1.97 -25.58 6.42
N PHE A 26 -1.70 -24.39 5.89
CA PHE A 26 -1.36 -24.20 4.49
C PHE A 26 -0.08 -24.96 4.12
N THR A 27 -0.07 -25.52 2.92
CA THR A 27 1.17 -25.98 2.28
C THR A 27 2.08 -24.80 1.96
N GLU A 28 3.35 -25.06 1.65
CA GLU A 28 4.29 -24.00 1.25
C GLU A 28 3.85 -23.26 -0.02
N ASP A 29 3.27 -24.02 -0.98
CA ASP A 29 2.76 -23.42 -2.23
C ASP A 29 1.53 -22.54 -1.99
N GLU A 30 0.58 -22.99 -1.15
CA GLU A 30 -0.59 -22.18 -0.79
C GLU A 30 -0.21 -20.93 -0.01
N LEU A 31 0.73 -21.05 0.92
CA LEU A 31 1.24 -19.90 1.68
C LEU A 31 1.94 -18.90 0.76
N LYS A 32 2.80 -19.38 -0.14
CA LYS A 32 3.48 -18.52 -1.12
C LYS A 32 2.50 -17.83 -2.05
N ASP A 33 1.50 -18.55 -2.55
CA ASP A 33 0.44 -17.98 -3.38
C ASP A 33 -0.31 -16.86 -2.63
N LEU A 34 -0.69 -17.09 -1.38
CA LEU A 34 -1.34 -16.09 -0.53
C LEU A 34 -0.46 -14.86 -0.34
N LEU A 35 0.80 -15.07 0.06
CA LEU A 35 1.75 -13.97 0.34
C LEU A 35 2.09 -13.14 -0.90
N ASN A 36 1.99 -13.70 -2.09
CA ASN A 36 2.17 -12.95 -3.35
C ASN A 36 0.99 -12.03 -3.67
N GLU A 37 -0.19 -12.36 -3.19
CA GLU A 37 -1.42 -11.58 -3.43
C GLU A 37 -1.71 -10.56 -2.30
N LEU A 38 -1.21 -10.80 -1.07
CA LEU A 38 -1.36 -9.87 0.05
C LEU A 38 -0.56 -8.60 -0.18
N PHE A 39 -1.17 -7.46 0.15
CA PHE A 39 -0.48 -6.19 0.22
C PHE A 39 0.58 -6.20 1.32
N LEU A 40 1.48 -5.24 1.27
CA LEU A 40 2.66 -5.26 2.12
C LEU A 40 2.33 -4.91 3.56
N ASP A 41 1.43 -3.96 3.78
CA ASP A 41 0.90 -3.57 5.09
C ASP A 41 0.13 -4.72 5.73
N ASP A 42 -0.80 -5.38 5.02
CA ASP A 42 -1.47 -6.59 5.50
C ASP A 42 -0.48 -7.71 5.89
N THR A 43 0.62 -7.81 5.14
CA THR A 43 1.67 -8.80 5.47
C THR A 43 2.40 -8.40 6.74
N VAL A 44 2.65 -7.12 6.98
CA VAL A 44 3.29 -6.60 8.20
C VAL A 44 2.39 -6.81 9.41
N ASP A 45 1.12 -6.41 9.32
CA ASP A 45 0.12 -6.61 10.39
C ASP A 45 -0.01 -8.09 10.78
N LEU A 46 -0.04 -8.97 9.76
CA LEU A 46 -0.02 -10.42 9.99
C LEU A 46 1.22 -10.86 10.80
N LEU A 47 2.40 -10.32 10.48
CA LEU A 47 3.66 -10.71 11.15
C LEU A 47 3.73 -10.23 12.60
N GLU A 48 3.16 -9.07 12.93
CA GLU A 48 3.14 -8.51 14.28
C GLU A 48 2.32 -9.38 15.24
N ASP A 49 1.25 -10.00 14.74
CA ASP A 49 0.35 -10.83 15.53
C ASP A 49 0.76 -12.31 15.64
N LEU A 50 1.76 -12.73 14.88
CA LEU A 50 2.12 -14.15 14.78
C LEU A 50 3.27 -14.58 15.73
N PRO A 51 3.23 -15.83 16.23
CA PRO A 51 4.37 -16.43 16.93
C PRO A 51 5.62 -16.50 16.03
N ALA A 52 6.81 -16.32 16.62
CA ALA A 52 8.09 -16.23 15.91
C ALA A 52 8.37 -17.38 14.91
N ASN A 53 7.91 -18.59 15.20
CA ASN A 53 8.07 -19.74 14.29
C ASN A 53 7.23 -19.60 13.01
N LEU A 54 6.08 -18.94 13.06
CA LEU A 54 5.25 -18.65 11.88
C LEU A 54 5.78 -17.44 11.12
N VAL A 55 6.28 -16.42 11.82
CA VAL A 55 7.00 -15.28 11.22
C VAL A 55 8.14 -15.78 10.35
N THR A 56 9.00 -16.67 10.89
CA THR A 56 10.10 -17.28 10.13
C THR A 56 9.61 -17.99 8.90
N ARG A 57 8.54 -18.79 9.03
CA ARG A 57 7.94 -19.51 7.93
C ARG A 57 7.43 -18.58 6.82
N ILE A 58 6.76 -17.48 7.17
CA ILE A 58 6.29 -16.48 6.22
C ILE A 58 7.49 -15.85 5.49
N LEU A 59 8.49 -15.38 6.25
CA LEU A 59 9.68 -14.73 5.67
C LEU A 59 10.50 -15.64 4.76
N GLU A 60 10.45 -16.95 4.95
CA GLU A 60 11.09 -17.92 4.05
C GLU A 60 10.33 -18.08 2.72
N ASN A 61 9.03 -17.82 2.71
CA ASN A 61 8.16 -17.96 1.55
C ASN A 61 7.96 -16.69 0.71
N VAL A 62 8.46 -15.55 1.16
CA VAL A 62 8.49 -14.30 0.38
C VAL A 62 9.83 -14.14 -0.34
N ASP A 63 9.81 -13.45 -1.49
CA ASP A 63 11.04 -13.11 -2.21
C ASP A 63 11.91 -12.10 -1.44
N SER A 64 13.15 -11.92 -1.89
CA SER A 64 14.12 -11.06 -1.20
C SER A 64 13.73 -9.57 -1.24
N GLU A 65 13.05 -9.11 -2.28
CA GLU A 65 12.61 -7.72 -2.41
C GLU A 65 11.46 -7.43 -1.45
N LYS A 66 10.41 -8.27 -1.45
CA LYS A 66 9.29 -8.15 -0.52
C LYS A 66 9.77 -8.27 0.93
N ARG A 67 10.69 -9.19 1.23
CA ARG A 67 11.29 -9.33 2.57
C ARG A 67 12.00 -8.05 3.03
N ASN A 68 12.77 -7.41 2.15
CA ASN A 68 13.46 -6.16 2.49
C ASN A 68 12.46 -5.03 2.78
N ARG A 69 11.37 -4.94 2.01
CA ARG A 69 10.31 -3.96 2.23
C ARG A 69 9.56 -4.22 3.54
N ILE A 70 9.22 -5.46 3.85
CA ILE A 70 8.65 -5.87 5.15
C ILE A 70 9.55 -5.41 6.30
N ASN A 71 10.86 -5.73 6.23
CA ASN A 71 11.80 -5.33 7.27
C ASN A 71 11.91 -3.80 7.42
N GLN A 72 11.73 -3.03 6.35
CA GLN A 72 11.71 -1.57 6.44
C GLN A 72 10.46 -1.08 7.20
N LEU A 73 9.30 -1.65 6.95
CA LEU A 73 8.06 -1.28 7.64
C LEU A 73 8.10 -1.67 9.12
N LEU A 74 8.55 -2.88 9.45
CA LEU A 74 8.72 -3.35 10.83
C LEU A 74 9.74 -2.52 11.66
N ASN A 75 10.55 -1.68 11.03
CA ASN A 75 11.48 -0.79 11.73
C ASN A 75 10.83 0.55 12.17
N TYR A 76 9.60 0.85 11.74
CA TYR A 76 8.89 2.01 12.26
C TYR A 76 8.42 1.76 13.70
N PRO A 77 8.36 2.80 14.55
CA PRO A 77 7.79 2.66 15.88
C PRO A 77 6.33 2.18 15.82
N GLU A 78 5.94 1.32 16.74
CA GLU A 78 4.53 0.99 16.97
C GLU A 78 3.70 2.28 17.10
N ASP A 79 2.45 2.25 16.68
CA ASP A 79 1.53 3.39 16.73
C ASP A 79 2.01 4.64 15.94
N SER A 80 2.96 4.51 15.02
CA SER A 80 3.39 5.62 14.16
C SER A 80 2.66 5.59 12.80
N ALA A 81 2.63 6.73 12.09
CA ALA A 81 2.14 6.79 10.72
C ALA A 81 2.85 5.78 9.79
N GLY A 82 4.13 5.52 10.05
CA GLY A 82 4.95 4.58 9.29
C GLY A 82 4.58 3.11 9.51
N SER A 83 4.05 2.74 10.68
CA SER A 83 3.63 1.36 10.95
C SER A 83 2.30 1.01 10.28
N VAL A 84 1.43 1.99 10.05
CA VAL A 84 0.10 1.80 9.46
C VAL A 84 -0.05 2.28 8.01
N MET A 85 1.06 2.71 7.37
CA MET A 85 1.01 3.22 6.00
C MET A 85 1.13 2.10 4.97
N THR A 86 0.38 2.18 3.88
CA THR A 86 0.71 1.43 2.67
C THR A 86 1.86 2.08 1.89
N THR A 87 2.67 1.27 1.22
CA THR A 87 3.67 1.74 0.25
C THR A 87 3.30 1.39 -1.19
N GLU A 88 2.12 0.81 -1.40
CA GLU A 88 1.62 0.34 -2.69
C GLU A 88 0.64 1.34 -3.31
N TYR A 89 1.12 2.55 -3.51
CA TYR A 89 0.39 3.67 -4.14
C TYR A 89 0.83 3.89 -5.60
N VAL A 90 0.05 4.68 -6.34
CA VAL A 90 0.41 5.12 -7.69
C VAL A 90 1.29 6.35 -7.60
N ASP A 91 2.52 6.24 -8.14
CA ASP A 91 3.43 7.37 -8.31
C ASP A 91 3.58 7.74 -9.79
N LEU A 92 3.62 9.03 -10.05
CA LEU A 92 3.75 9.61 -11.38
C LEU A 92 4.84 10.69 -11.38
N ARG A 93 5.37 10.99 -12.57
CA ARG A 93 6.33 12.09 -12.76
C ARG A 93 5.61 13.35 -13.21
N LYS A 94 6.14 14.52 -12.87
CA LYS A 94 5.52 15.81 -13.19
C LYS A 94 5.26 16.05 -14.68
N HIS A 95 6.09 15.49 -15.58
CA HIS A 95 5.95 15.63 -17.02
C HIS A 95 5.09 14.54 -17.68
N THR A 96 4.57 13.59 -16.91
CA THR A 96 3.65 12.56 -17.40
C THR A 96 2.34 13.23 -17.82
N THR A 97 1.82 12.89 -18.98
CA THR A 97 0.50 13.38 -19.44
C THR A 97 -0.63 12.56 -18.81
N VAL A 98 -1.86 13.09 -18.87
CA VAL A 98 -3.07 12.37 -18.41
C VAL A 98 -3.22 11.04 -19.12
N GLN A 99 -3.02 11.00 -20.47
CA GLN A 99 -3.06 9.78 -21.25
C GLN A 99 -2.05 8.73 -20.77
N GLU A 100 -0.82 9.14 -20.54
CA GLU A 100 0.26 8.27 -20.03
C GLU A 100 -0.03 7.78 -18.59
N ALA A 101 -0.54 8.66 -17.73
CA ALA A 101 -0.92 8.32 -16.36
C ALA A 101 -2.02 7.25 -16.33
N LEU A 102 -3.09 7.43 -17.14
CA LEU A 102 -4.16 6.44 -17.27
C LEU A 102 -3.66 5.10 -17.82
N ALA A 103 -2.74 5.13 -18.79
CA ALA A 103 -2.12 3.92 -19.32
C ALA A 103 -1.28 3.21 -18.26
N HIS A 104 -0.52 3.96 -17.44
CA HIS A 104 0.25 3.43 -16.32
C HIS A 104 -0.65 2.78 -15.26
N ILE A 105 -1.73 3.47 -14.85
CA ILE A 105 -2.69 2.95 -13.87
C ILE A 105 -3.35 1.66 -14.38
N LYS A 106 -3.72 1.58 -15.67
CA LYS A 106 -4.30 0.35 -16.24
C LYS A 106 -3.34 -0.84 -16.20
N GLN A 107 -2.03 -0.61 -16.26
CA GLN A 107 -1.02 -1.67 -16.23
C GLN A 107 -0.66 -2.08 -14.80
N THR A 108 -0.59 -1.14 -13.88
CA THR A 108 -0.01 -1.35 -12.54
C THR A 108 -1.02 -1.31 -11.41
N GLY A 109 -2.18 -0.72 -11.64
CA GLY A 109 -3.18 -0.42 -10.60
C GLY A 109 -3.72 -1.65 -9.85
N ILE A 110 -3.69 -2.84 -10.50
CA ILE A 110 -4.10 -4.10 -9.85
C ILE A 110 -3.17 -4.50 -8.67
N HIS A 111 -1.95 -3.96 -8.65
CA HIS A 111 -0.96 -4.20 -7.60
C HIS A 111 -0.84 -3.00 -6.64
N LYS A 112 -1.80 -2.11 -6.65
CA LYS A 112 -1.84 -0.93 -5.79
C LYS A 112 -3.01 -1.04 -4.83
N GLU A 113 -2.78 -0.67 -3.57
CA GLU A 113 -3.82 -0.61 -2.54
C GLU A 113 -4.97 0.30 -2.97
N THR A 114 -4.61 1.44 -3.55
CA THR A 114 -5.59 2.39 -4.08
C THR A 114 -5.05 3.10 -5.33
N ILE A 115 -5.99 3.46 -6.22
CA ILE A 115 -5.73 4.30 -7.40
C ILE A 115 -6.44 5.65 -7.33
N TYR A 116 -7.16 5.93 -6.23
CA TYR A 116 -7.97 7.15 -6.12
C TYR A 116 -7.12 8.42 -6.05
N THR A 117 -5.96 8.33 -5.43
CA THR A 117 -4.98 9.41 -5.34
C THR A 117 -3.65 8.95 -5.92
N CYS A 118 -3.14 9.72 -6.88
CA CYS A 118 -1.83 9.52 -7.49
C CYS A 118 -0.85 10.56 -6.96
N TYR A 119 0.35 10.16 -6.60
CA TYR A 119 1.37 11.02 -5.99
C TYR A 119 2.40 11.43 -7.03
N ILE A 120 2.65 12.73 -7.16
CA ILE A 120 3.62 13.26 -8.10
C ILE A 120 4.96 13.38 -7.39
N LEU A 121 5.92 12.55 -7.82
CA LEU A 121 7.23 12.46 -7.19
C LEU A 121 8.34 12.93 -8.14
N GLU A 122 9.32 13.66 -7.57
CA GLU A 122 10.59 13.97 -8.23
C GLU A 122 11.74 13.76 -7.24
N ASN A 123 12.71 12.95 -7.61
CA ASN A 123 13.87 12.63 -6.77
C ASN A 123 13.47 12.17 -5.33
N ARG A 124 12.43 11.37 -5.22
CA ARG A 124 11.85 10.88 -3.96
C ARG A 124 11.18 11.97 -3.10
N ARG A 125 10.93 13.14 -3.67
CA ARG A 125 10.22 14.24 -3.01
C ARG A 125 8.81 14.31 -3.57
N LEU A 126 7.83 14.38 -2.68
CA LEU A 126 6.44 14.62 -3.04
C LEU A 126 6.27 16.08 -3.48
N LEU A 127 5.78 16.27 -4.71
CA LEU A 127 5.50 17.60 -5.29
C LEU A 127 4.02 17.96 -5.18
N GLY A 128 3.14 16.99 -5.33
CA GLY A 128 1.70 17.19 -5.32
C GLY A 128 0.95 15.88 -5.48
N ILE A 129 -0.36 16.00 -5.56
CA ILE A 129 -1.27 14.87 -5.81
C ILE A 129 -2.21 15.19 -6.97
N VAL A 130 -2.68 14.14 -7.65
CA VAL A 130 -3.75 14.20 -8.65
C VAL A 130 -4.75 13.10 -8.34
N THR A 131 -6.05 13.38 -8.42
CA THR A 131 -7.06 12.36 -8.17
C THR A 131 -7.40 11.57 -9.43
N ALA A 132 -7.90 10.35 -9.27
CA ALA A 132 -8.43 9.57 -10.40
C ALA A 132 -9.56 10.31 -11.13
N LYS A 133 -10.36 11.12 -10.40
CA LYS A 133 -11.41 11.96 -11.00
C LYS A 133 -10.79 12.98 -11.96
N ASP A 134 -9.72 13.67 -11.56
CA ASP A 134 -9.05 14.66 -12.41
C ASP A 134 -8.54 13.99 -13.68
N LEU A 135 -7.86 12.84 -13.55
CA LEU A 135 -7.38 12.07 -14.71
C LEU A 135 -8.49 11.62 -15.66
N MET A 136 -9.71 11.38 -15.17
CA MET A 136 -10.85 10.97 -15.99
C MET A 136 -11.59 12.13 -16.64
N THR A 137 -11.42 13.36 -16.18
CA THR A 137 -12.22 14.52 -16.60
C THR A 137 -11.43 15.60 -17.30
N MET A 138 -10.10 15.54 -17.24
CA MET A 138 -9.22 16.52 -17.89
C MET A 138 -8.73 16.04 -19.25
N ASP A 139 -8.20 16.97 -20.05
CA ASP A 139 -7.70 16.68 -21.40
C ASP A 139 -6.45 15.78 -21.36
N ASP A 140 -6.36 14.85 -22.27
CA ASP A 140 -5.32 13.81 -22.35
C ASP A 140 -3.87 14.36 -22.43
N ASP A 141 -3.71 15.55 -23.01
CA ASP A 141 -2.39 16.19 -23.25
C ASP A 141 -1.87 16.98 -22.05
N LEU A 142 -2.69 17.26 -21.03
CA LEU A 142 -2.27 17.98 -19.82
C LEU A 142 -1.26 17.15 -19.04
N THR A 143 -0.24 17.83 -18.51
CA THR A 143 0.79 17.20 -17.69
C THR A 143 0.40 17.18 -16.20
N MET A 144 1.01 16.29 -15.43
CA MET A 144 0.80 16.24 -13.98
C MET A 144 1.24 17.54 -13.29
N GLU A 145 2.25 18.25 -13.83
CA GLU A 145 2.68 19.55 -13.32
C GLU A 145 1.62 20.64 -13.43
N GLU A 146 0.76 20.56 -14.46
CA GLU A 146 -0.34 21.51 -14.69
C GLU A 146 -1.59 21.17 -13.88
N LEU A 147 -1.76 19.90 -13.49
CA LEU A 147 -2.97 19.41 -12.82
C LEU A 147 -2.81 19.24 -11.30
N MET A 148 -1.58 19.00 -10.82
CA MET A 148 -1.40 18.58 -9.44
C MET A 148 -1.79 19.66 -8.42
N GLU A 149 -2.48 19.23 -7.37
CA GLU A 149 -2.65 20.00 -6.14
C GLU A 149 -1.35 19.98 -5.36
N THR A 150 -0.83 21.16 -5.03
CA THR A 150 0.45 21.33 -4.32
C THR A 150 0.30 21.68 -2.85
N GLU A 151 -0.89 22.13 -2.42
CA GLU A 151 -1.20 22.39 -1.01
C GLU A 151 -1.62 21.09 -0.29
N ILE A 152 -0.68 20.17 -0.17
CA ILE A 152 -0.91 18.86 0.41
C ILE A 152 -0.67 18.83 1.92
N ILE A 153 -1.51 18.06 2.60
CA ILE A 153 -1.32 17.76 4.02
C ILE A 153 -0.42 16.53 4.11
N SER A 154 0.70 16.65 4.80
CA SER A 154 1.64 15.56 5.02
C SER A 154 2.12 15.52 6.47
N VAL A 155 2.49 14.33 6.92
CA VAL A 155 3.05 14.08 8.25
C VAL A 155 4.36 13.31 8.12
N SER A 156 5.16 13.30 9.18
CA SER A 156 6.31 12.41 9.27
C SER A 156 5.82 10.96 9.48
N THR A 157 6.55 9.98 8.94
CA THR A 157 6.33 8.55 9.24
C THR A 157 6.47 8.20 10.72
N HIS A 158 7.08 9.08 11.53
CA HIS A 158 7.21 8.93 13.00
C HIS A 158 6.12 9.67 13.77
N THR A 159 5.17 10.31 13.09
CA THR A 159 4.02 10.96 13.75
C THR A 159 3.11 9.88 14.34
N ASP A 160 2.65 10.11 15.56
CA ASP A 160 1.70 9.23 16.25
C ASP A 160 0.40 9.06 15.44
N GLN A 161 -0.08 7.81 15.33
CA GLN A 161 -1.26 7.49 14.52
C GLN A 161 -2.55 8.18 14.99
N GLU A 162 -2.69 8.48 16.31
CA GLU A 162 -3.84 9.23 16.79
C GLU A 162 -3.79 10.71 16.33
N GLU A 163 -2.59 11.28 16.23
CA GLU A 163 -2.42 12.63 15.67
C GLU A 163 -2.77 12.64 14.19
N VAL A 164 -2.36 11.61 13.44
CA VAL A 164 -2.77 11.42 12.03
C VAL A 164 -4.29 11.30 11.93
N GLY A 165 -4.93 10.51 12.77
CA GLY A 165 -6.39 10.38 12.83
C GLY A 165 -7.11 11.70 13.11
N ARG A 166 -6.53 12.56 13.99
CA ARG A 166 -7.07 13.92 14.24
C ARG A 166 -6.96 14.81 13.00
N LEU A 167 -5.87 14.69 12.23
CA LEU A 167 -5.69 15.43 10.97
C LEU A 167 -6.71 14.96 9.92
N PHE A 168 -6.94 13.66 9.77
CA PHE A 168 -7.97 13.12 8.89
C PHE A 168 -9.34 13.68 9.24
N SER A 169 -9.72 13.64 10.51
CA SER A 169 -11.00 14.19 10.98
C SER A 169 -11.10 15.70 10.75
N LYS A 170 -10.02 16.45 10.99
CA LYS A 170 -9.99 17.91 10.85
C LYS A 170 -10.16 18.37 9.40
N TYR A 171 -9.57 17.65 8.46
CA TYR A 171 -9.53 18.04 7.05
C TYR A 171 -10.48 17.21 6.17
N GLY A 172 -11.22 16.26 6.75
CA GLY A 172 -12.14 15.39 6.02
C GLY A 172 -11.42 14.49 5.01
N LEU A 173 -10.21 14.04 5.35
CA LEU A 173 -9.45 13.13 4.52
C LEU A 173 -9.97 11.71 4.72
N LEU A 174 -10.39 11.06 3.63
CA LEU A 174 -10.83 9.67 3.58
C LEU A 174 -10.12 8.96 2.44
#